data_ccdb570dc95024b1f662b71d11d1bf54
#
_entry.id   ccdb570dc95024b1f662b71d11d1bf54
#
_cell.length_a   1.000
_cell.length_b   1.000
_cell.length_c   1.000
_cell.angle_alpha   90.00
_cell.angle_beta   90.00
_cell.angle_gamma   90.00
#
_symmetry.space_group_name_H-M   'P 1'
#
loop_
_entity.id
_entity.type
_entity.pdbx_description
1 polymer ?
#
loop_
_entity_poly.entity_id
_entity_poly.type
_entity_poly.pdbx_seq_one_letter_code
_entity_poly.pdbx_strand_id
1 'polypeptide(L)'
;MNAVDPCHSPPVAPTASHSAGQPDASLARRELCREDLARGSLRDAYLKSDLADLAWSDARLQHSLDHTLGTARGRRKQAGNNTFTGSADIWIFAYGSLIWNPIFPIAEKRVARIYGLHRSFCLWSRLGRGTRENPGLVLGLDDGGACSGLALRMDAAHQAEELLLLWRREMVTGAYTPTWVKARTAQGAVDAIAFVMNQHSHAYAGRLPEAQIVENIRQAAGINGRCSEYLAQTSAGLATHGIADAGLKRLAALCGCGA
;
A
#
# COMPACT_ATOMS: atom_id res chain seq x y z
N MET A 1 -7.57 69.47 45.38
CA MET A 1 -7.20 70.02 44.06
C MET A 1 -6.05 69.18 43.58
N ASN A 2 -6.36 68.23 42.71
CA ASN A 2 -5.50 67.78 41.65
C ASN A 2 -6.24 66.61 40.97
N ALA A 3 -6.61 66.87 39.77
CA ALA A 3 -7.35 65.97 38.88
C ALA A 3 -6.46 64.77 38.54
N VAL A 4 -7.04 63.61 38.57
CA VAL A 4 -6.46 62.36 38.05
C VAL A 4 -7.12 62.10 36.70
N ASP A 5 -6.31 62.10 35.66
CA ASP A 5 -6.67 61.85 34.28
C ASP A 5 -6.89 60.33 34.06
N PRO A 6 -7.95 59.87 33.46
CA PRO A 6 -8.15 58.47 33.14
C PRO A 6 -7.78 58.15 31.69
N CYS A 7 -7.39 56.93 31.46
CA CYS A 7 -7.27 56.29 30.15
C CYS A 7 -5.89 56.19 29.50
N HIS A 8 -5.22 55.08 29.81
CA HIS A 8 -4.37 54.43 28.81
C HIS A 8 -4.60 52.89 28.87
N SER A 9 -5.46 52.43 28.00
CA SER A 9 -5.55 51.00 27.66
C SER A 9 -4.43 50.65 26.70
N PRO A 10 -3.71 49.52 26.88
CA PRO A 10 -2.71 49.09 25.92
C PRO A 10 -3.38 48.54 24.64
N PRO A 11 -2.71 48.62 23.48
CA PRO A 11 -3.24 48.14 22.21
C PRO A 11 -3.37 46.61 22.19
N VAL A 12 -4.55 46.16 21.79
CA VAL A 12 -4.84 44.74 21.50
C VAL A 12 -4.04 44.33 20.27
N ALA A 13 -3.18 43.32 20.44
CA ALA A 13 -2.46 42.70 19.35
C ALA A 13 -3.46 42.00 18.38
N PRO A 14 -3.23 42.07 17.07
CA PRO A 14 -4.09 41.37 16.12
C PRO A 14 -3.90 39.87 16.25
N THR A 15 -4.95 39.14 16.55
CA THR A 15 -5.03 37.70 16.47
C THR A 15 -4.88 37.29 15.00
N ALA A 16 -3.72 36.77 14.64
CA ALA A 16 -3.52 36.13 13.36
C ALA A 16 -4.36 34.85 13.31
N SER A 17 -5.50 34.92 12.66
CA SER A 17 -6.27 33.75 12.25
C SER A 17 -5.48 33.02 11.18
N HIS A 18 -4.77 31.95 11.59
CA HIS A 18 -4.27 30.96 10.65
C HIS A 18 -5.48 30.23 10.09
N SER A 19 -5.97 30.67 8.94
CA SER A 19 -6.82 29.86 8.10
C SER A 19 -5.97 28.72 7.60
N ALA A 20 -6.12 27.54 8.21
CA ALA A 20 -5.65 26.29 7.63
C ALA A 20 -6.28 26.18 6.24
N GLY A 21 -5.47 26.33 5.21
CA GLY A 21 -5.90 26.20 3.83
C GLY A 21 -6.56 24.83 3.64
N GLN A 22 -7.86 24.85 3.34
CA GLN A 22 -8.54 23.66 2.87
C GLN A 22 -7.79 23.16 1.63
N PRO A 23 -7.44 21.88 1.53
CA PRO A 23 -6.85 21.34 0.32
C PRO A 23 -7.84 21.57 -0.83
N ASP A 24 -7.29 22.14 -1.90
CA ASP A 24 -8.02 22.44 -3.14
C ASP A 24 -8.85 21.22 -3.58
N ALA A 25 -10.17 21.37 -3.58
CA ALA A 25 -11.13 20.33 -3.95
C ALA A 25 -11.08 19.98 -5.46
N SER A 26 -10.20 20.63 -6.23
CA SER A 26 -10.05 20.44 -7.67
C SER A 26 -9.09 19.30 -8.07
N LEU A 27 -8.29 18.75 -7.14
CA LEU A 27 -7.56 17.53 -7.40
C LEU A 27 -8.54 16.37 -7.38
N ALA A 28 -9.17 16.10 -8.53
CA ALA A 28 -9.98 14.91 -8.75
C ALA A 28 -9.19 13.71 -8.24
N ARG A 29 -9.72 13.06 -7.20
CA ARG A 29 -9.19 11.87 -6.52
C ARG A 29 -9.04 10.77 -7.55
N ARG A 30 -7.87 10.65 -8.13
CA ARG A 30 -7.61 9.67 -9.19
C ARG A 30 -6.85 8.51 -8.58
N GLU A 31 -7.48 7.35 -8.59
CA GLU A 31 -6.77 6.12 -8.27
C GLU A 31 -5.60 5.94 -9.22
N LEU A 32 -4.48 5.45 -8.69
CA LEU A 32 -3.28 5.17 -9.46
C LEU A 32 -3.62 4.16 -10.56
N CYS A 33 -3.44 4.55 -11.81
CA CYS A 33 -3.70 3.71 -12.96
C CYS A 33 -2.40 3.23 -13.63
N ARG A 34 -2.53 2.28 -14.55
CA ARG A 34 -1.41 1.69 -15.29
C ARG A 34 -0.61 2.75 -16.06
N GLU A 35 -1.28 3.70 -16.69
CA GLU A 35 -0.67 4.78 -17.48
C GLU A 35 0.14 5.74 -16.61
N ASP A 36 -0.30 6.00 -15.39
CA ASP A 36 0.44 6.82 -14.43
C ASP A 36 1.74 6.15 -14.01
N LEU A 37 1.71 4.83 -13.77
CA LEU A 37 2.90 4.04 -13.45
C LEU A 37 3.87 3.94 -14.64
N ALA A 38 3.36 3.77 -15.86
CA ALA A 38 4.18 3.72 -17.07
C ALA A 38 4.94 5.03 -17.28
N ARG A 39 4.30 6.19 -16.99
CA ARG A 39 4.91 7.52 -17.05
C ARG A 39 5.81 7.85 -15.87
N GLY A 40 5.84 7.02 -14.82
CA GLY A 40 6.61 7.28 -13.61
C GLY A 40 5.97 8.30 -12.66
N SER A 41 4.68 8.66 -12.85
CA SER A 41 4.00 9.73 -12.10
C SER A 41 4.05 9.54 -10.59
N LEU A 42 3.99 8.30 -10.08
CA LEU A 42 4.09 8.03 -8.66
C LEU A 42 5.49 8.38 -8.12
N ARG A 43 6.56 7.97 -8.83
CA ARG A 43 7.93 8.30 -8.45
C ARG A 43 8.17 9.80 -8.51
N ASP A 44 7.65 10.48 -9.54
CA ASP A 44 7.76 11.92 -9.69
C ASP A 44 7.05 12.67 -8.55
N ALA A 45 5.92 12.16 -8.08
CA ALA A 45 5.22 12.70 -6.92
C ALA A 45 6.09 12.60 -5.64
N TYR A 46 6.80 11.48 -5.44
CA TYR A 46 7.77 11.36 -4.35
C TYR A 46 8.94 12.34 -4.52
N LEU A 47 9.54 12.43 -5.72
CA LEU A 47 10.67 13.33 -5.99
C LEU A 47 10.33 14.81 -5.81
N LYS A 48 9.08 15.21 -5.97
CA LYS A 48 8.57 16.57 -5.75
C LYS A 48 8.16 16.84 -4.30
N SER A 49 8.14 15.82 -3.46
CA SER A 49 7.81 15.93 -2.04
C SER A 49 9.06 15.96 -1.16
N ASP A 50 8.87 16.18 0.11
CA ASP A 50 9.91 16.08 1.15
C ASP A 50 10.32 14.62 1.46
N LEU A 51 9.79 13.65 0.73
CA LEU A 51 10.13 12.22 0.78
C LEU A 51 10.99 11.78 -0.43
N ALA A 52 11.60 12.72 -1.14
CA ALA A 52 12.35 12.48 -2.38
C ALA A 52 13.52 11.49 -2.20
N ASP A 53 14.17 11.54 -1.04
CA ASP A 53 15.28 10.66 -0.65
C ASP A 53 14.86 9.18 -0.49
N LEU A 54 13.57 8.91 -0.29
CA LEU A 54 13.02 7.57 -0.20
C LEU A 54 12.75 6.94 -1.57
N ALA A 55 12.64 7.75 -2.63
CA ALA A 55 12.27 7.27 -3.96
C ALA A 55 13.39 6.45 -4.61
N TRP A 56 13.12 5.18 -4.89
CA TRP A 56 14.08 4.32 -5.60
C TRP A 56 14.21 4.72 -7.07
N SER A 57 15.44 4.62 -7.59
CA SER A 57 15.68 4.77 -9.02
C SER A 57 15.15 3.57 -9.81
N ASP A 58 14.86 3.78 -11.10
CA ASP A 58 14.45 2.67 -11.99
C ASP A 58 15.47 1.55 -12.04
N ALA A 59 16.77 1.87 -11.99
CA ALA A 59 17.84 0.88 -11.91
C ALA A 59 17.75 0.03 -10.62
N ARG A 60 17.43 0.64 -9.49
CA ARG A 60 17.24 -0.09 -8.22
C ARG A 60 15.98 -0.95 -8.24
N LEU A 61 14.89 -0.46 -8.84
CA LEU A 61 13.66 -1.24 -9.03
C LEU A 61 13.92 -2.46 -9.91
N GLN A 62 14.62 -2.28 -11.05
CA GLN A 62 14.98 -3.37 -11.97
C GLN A 62 15.89 -4.39 -11.27
N HIS A 63 16.92 -3.95 -10.55
CA HIS A 63 17.81 -4.85 -9.81
C HIS A 63 17.02 -5.69 -8.77
N SER A 64 16.09 -5.08 -8.04
CA SER A 64 15.22 -5.78 -7.08
C SER A 64 14.34 -6.81 -7.77
N LEU A 65 13.77 -6.49 -8.93
CA LEU A 65 12.97 -7.41 -9.73
C LEU A 65 13.80 -8.60 -10.19
N ASP A 66 14.97 -8.35 -10.79
CA ASP A 66 15.86 -9.38 -11.30
C ASP A 66 16.34 -10.33 -10.19
N HIS A 67 16.68 -9.78 -9.03
CA HIS A 67 17.05 -10.54 -7.85
C HIS A 67 15.90 -11.46 -7.40
N THR A 68 14.66 -10.93 -7.31
CA THR A 68 13.48 -11.68 -6.92
C THR A 68 13.20 -12.84 -7.88
N LEU A 69 13.29 -12.59 -9.19
CA LEU A 69 13.10 -13.62 -10.20
C LEU A 69 14.26 -14.64 -10.23
N GLY A 70 15.49 -14.18 -9.99
CA GLY A 70 16.68 -15.04 -9.90
C GLY A 70 16.59 -16.07 -8.76
N THR A 71 16.06 -15.67 -7.60
CA THR A 71 15.87 -16.57 -6.45
C THR A 71 14.86 -17.68 -6.75
N ALA A 72 13.83 -17.43 -7.55
CA ALA A 72 12.87 -18.46 -7.99
C ALA A 72 13.54 -19.53 -8.86
N ARG A 73 14.40 -19.11 -9.79
CA ARG A 73 15.17 -20.04 -10.65
C ARG A 73 16.07 -20.94 -9.82
N GLY A 74 16.75 -20.39 -8.82
CA GLY A 74 17.60 -21.16 -7.90
C GLY A 74 16.81 -22.21 -7.11
N ARG A 75 15.67 -21.87 -6.54
CA ARG A 75 14.79 -22.80 -5.78
C ARG A 75 14.28 -23.95 -6.63
N ARG A 76 13.83 -23.68 -7.87
CA ARG A 76 13.35 -24.71 -8.79
C ARG A 76 14.45 -25.66 -9.22
N LYS A 77 15.66 -25.18 -9.45
CA LYS A 77 16.83 -26.00 -9.78
C LYS A 77 17.20 -26.96 -8.63
N GLN A 78 17.13 -26.48 -7.39
CA GLN A 78 17.37 -27.33 -6.18
C GLN A 78 16.27 -28.39 -5.97
N ALA A 79 15.03 -28.08 -6.38
CA ALA A 79 13.90 -29.02 -6.30
C ALA A 79 13.88 -30.07 -7.41
N GLY A 80 14.89 -30.15 -8.28
CA GLY A 80 14.99 -31.13 -9.36
C GLY A 80 14.06 -30.87 -10.55
N ASN A 81 13.34 -29.77 -10.56
CA ASN A 81 12.43 -29.39 -11.62
C ASN A 81 13.17 -28.60 -12.72
N ASN A 82 13.84 -29.32 -13.63
CA ASN A 82 14.75 -28.77 -14.62
C ASN A 82 14.05 -28.33 -15.94
N THR A 83 12.71 -28.40 -16.01
CA THR A 83 11.96 -27.98 -17.18
C THR A 83 11.51 -26.52 -17.08
N PHE A 84 12.44 -25.62 -17.32
CA PHE A 84 12.13 -24.22 -17.60
C PHE A 84 12.05 -24.05 -19.13
N THR A 85 10.93 -24.46 -19.71
CA THR A 85 10.60 -24.12 -21.09
C THR A 85 9.73 -22.86 -21.06
N GLY A 86 10.32 -21.70 -21.38
CA GLY A 86 9.68 -20.43 -21.71
C GLY A 86 8.59 -19.95 -20.74
N SER A 87 8.65 -18.68 -20.30
CA SER A 87 7.58 -17.95 -19.57
C SER A 87 6.91 -18.75 -18.43
N ALA A 88 7.61 -18.89 -17.31
CA ALA A 88 6.99 -19.48 -16.12
C ALA A 88 5.82 -18.61 -15.66
N ASP A 89 4.68 -19.23 -15.36
CA ASP A 89 3.54 -18.54 -14.74
C ASP A 89 3.99 -17.78 -13.50
N ILE A 90 3.90 -16.45 -13.53
CA ILE A 90 4.12 -15.60 -12.37
C ILE A 90 2.79 -15.35 -11.69
N TRP A 91 2.73 -15.74 -10.42
CA TRP A 91 1.61 -15.46 -9.54
C TRP A 91 1.97 -14.35 -8.57
N ILE A 92 1.03 -13.45 -8.32
CA ILE A 92 1.14 -12.39 -7.32
C ILE A 92 0.12 -12.67 -6.22
N PHE A 93 0.54 -12.67 -4.96
CA PHE A 93 -0.37 -12.79 -3.83
C PHE A 93 -0.90 -11.42 -3.44
N ALA A 94 -2.17 -11.18 -3.74
CA ALA A 94 -2.89 -9.93 -3.45
C ALA A 94 -3.62 -10.05 -2.10
N TYR A 95 -3.34 -9.11 -1.19
CA TYR A 95 -3.92 -9.07 0.14
C TYR A 95 -4.48 -7.69 0.53
N GLY A 96 -4.21 -6.67 -0.27
CA GLY A 96 -4.62 -5.27 -0.10
C GLY A 96 -5.16 -4.69 -1.40
N SER A 97 -4.65 -3.53 -1.82
CA SER A 97 -5.14 -2.80 -2.98
C SER A 97 -5.08 -3.58 -4.31
N LEU A 98 -4.17 -4.53 -4.47
CA LEU A 98 -4.10 -5.39 -5.66
C LEU A 98 -5.35 -6.29 -5.85
N ILE A 99 -6.20 -6.45 -4.83
CA ILE A 99 -7.45 -7.22 -4.95
C ILE A 99 -8.46 -6.47 -5.82
N TRP A 100 -8.57 -5.16 -5.65
CA TRP A 100 -9.54 -4.31 -6.33
C TRP A 100 -8.94 -3.39 -7.39
N ASN A 101 -7.62 -3.15 -7.37
CA ASN A 101 -6.87 -2.41 -8.37
C ASN A 101 -5.56 -3.12 -8.74
N PRO A 102 -5.59 -4.21 -9.49
CA PRO A 102 -4.43 -5.05 -9.79
C PRO A 102 -3.43 -4.43 -10.76
N ILE A 103 -3.81 -3.43 -11.56
CA ILE A 103 -3.00 -2.69 -12.57
C ILE A 103 -2.40 -3.50 -13.73
N PHE A 104 -2.43 -4.82 -13.69
CA PHE A 104 -1.91 -5.69 -14.75
C PHE A 104 -3.00 -6.65 -15.25
N PRO A 105 -2.92 -7.13 -16.51
CA PRO A 105 -3.82 -8.14 -17.04
C PRO A 105 -3.71 -9.45 -16.27
N ILE A 106 -4.85 -9.95 -15.80
CA ILE A 106 -4.92 -11.17 -15.01
C ILE A 106 -5.45 -12.31 -15.89
N ALA A 107 -4.63 -13.34 -16.10
CA ALA A 107 -5.01 -14.54 -16.81
C ALA A 107 -5.85 -15.50 -15.94
N GLU A 108 -5.62 -15.52 -14.64
CA GLU A 108 -6.34 -16.39 -13.70
C GLU A 108 -6.36 -15.82 -12.29
N LYS A 109 -7.46 -16.03 -11.55
CA LYS A 109 -7.62 -15.65 -10.13
C LYS A 109 -7.99 -16.89 -9.32
N ARG A 110 -7.33 -17.07 -8.16
CA ARG A 110 -7.69 -18.13 -7.20
C ARG A 110 -7.75 -17.53 -5.80
N VAL A 111 -8.76 -17.89 -5.02
CA VAL A 111 -8.73 -17.65 -3.58
C VAL A 111 -7.59 -18.47 -3.00
N ALA A 112 -6.75 -17.83 -2.21
CA ALA A 112 -5.53 -18.43 -1.69
C ALA A 112 -5.29 -18.06 -0.23
N ARG A 113 -4.56 -18.92 0.49
CA ARG A 113 -4.11 -18.70 1.86
C ARG A 113 -2.62 -18.93 1.97
N ILE A 114 -1.93 -18.01 2.63
CA ILE A 114 -0.52 -18.12 3.00
C ILE A 114 -0.39 -18.23 4.52
N TYR A 115 0.72 -18.79 4.99
CA TYR A 115 1.03 -19.00 6.41
C TYR A 115 2.36 -18.35 6.77
N GLY A 116 2.52 -18.00 8.04
CA GLY A 116 3.71 -17.32 8.56
C GLY A 116 3.65 -15.79 8.39
N LEU A 117 2.61 -15.27 7.73
CA LEU A 117 2.39 -13.84 7.51
C LEU A 117 0.91 -13.52 7.72
N HIS A 118 0.59 -12.35 8.26
CA HIS A 118 -0.78 -11.87 8.43
C HIS A 118 -0.96 -10.45 7.89
N ARG A 119 -2.18 -10.11 7.50
CA ARG A 119 -2.56 -8.76 7.08
C ARG A 119 -2.68 -7.84 8.30
N SER A 120 -2.03 -6.68 8.25
CA SER A 120 -2.08 -5.69 9.32
C SER A 120 -2.01 -4.26 8.75
N PHE A 121 -2.64 -3.30 9.40
CA PHE A 121 -2.41 -1.88 9.16
C PHE A 121 -1.10 -1.47 9.84
N CYS A 122 0.02 -1.69 9.16
CA CYS A 122 1.37 -1.51 9.69
C CYS A 122 2.29 -0.67 8.80
N LEU A 123 1.77 -0.06 7.74
CA LEU A 123 2.53 0.77 6.81
C LEU A 123 2.03 2.21 6.83
N TRP A 124 2.89 3.14 7.23
CA TRP A 124 2.63 4.59 7.12
C TRP A 124 2.58 5.04 5.66
N SER A 125 1.48 5.66 5.28
CA SER A 125 1.29 6.29 3.98
C SER A 125 1.32 7.80 4.13
N ARG A 126 2.46 8.42 3.82
CA ARG A 126 2.70 9.85 3.98
C ARG A 126 2.50 10.66 2.70
N LEU A 127 2.11 10.01 1.62
CA LEU A 127 1.80 10.65 0.33
C LEU A 127 0.48 10.12 -0.26
N GLY A 128 0.36 8.80 -0.38
CA GLY A 128 -0.77 8.16 -1.06
C GLY A 128 -2.10 8.32 -0.34
N ARG A 129 -2.20 7.88 0.93
CA ARG A 129 -3.43 7.89 1.74
C ARG A 129 -3.33 8.79 2.98
N GLY A 130 -2.31 9.64 3.03
CA GLY A 130 -2.09 10.63 4.08
C GLY A 130 -1.06 11.64 3.64
N THR A 131 -0.70 12.56 4.53
CA THR A 131 0.40 13.51 4.38
C THR A 131 1.46 13.23 5.44
N ARG A 132 2.52 14.01 5.47
CA ARG A 132 3.54 13.91 6.51
C ARG A 132 2.99 14.28 7.90
N GLU A 133 2.18 15.33 7.93
CA GLU A 133 1.56 15.87 9.16
C GLU A 133 0.42 15.00 9.67
N ASN A 134 -0.29 14.36 8.75
CA ASN A 134 -1.41 13.46 9.05
C ASN A 134 -1.26 12.16 8.24
N PRO A 135 -0.33 11.26 8.64
CA PRO A 135 -0.05 10.04 7.90
C PRO A 135 -1.22 9.07 7.98
N GLY A 136 -1.58 8.51 6.81
CA GLY A 136 -2.52 7.40 6.75
C GLY A 136 -1.86 6.07 7.07
N LEU A 137 -2.67 5.05 7.24
CA LEU A 137 -2.22 3.67 7.40
C LEU A 137 -2.75 2.83 6.25
N VAL A 138 -1.90 1.99 5.69
CA VAL A 138 -2.28 0.98 4.71
C VAL A 138 -1.79 -0.41 5.14
N LEU A 139 -2.30 -1.43 4.47
CA LEU A 139 -2.03 -2.81 4.81
C LEU A 139 -0.62 -3.23 4.38
N GLY A 140 0.05 -3.95 5.26
CA GLY A 140 1.21 -4.76 4.98
C GLY A 140 0.97 -6.22 5.36
N LEU A 141 1.81 -7.13 4.87
CA LEU A 141 1.97 -8.46 5.42
C LEU A 141 3.05 -8.40 6.49
N ASP A 142 2.67 -8.66 7.73
CA ASP A 142 3.56 -8.69 8.87
C ASP A 142 3.78 -10.14 9.35
N ASP A 143 4.83 -10.39 10.12
CA ASP A 143 5.25 -11.71 10.53
C ASP A 143 4.23 -12.40 11.43
N GLY A 144 4.06 -13.71 11.23
CA GLY A 144 3.20 -14.59 12.02
C GLY A 144 1.80 -14.80 11.44
N GLY A 145 1.10 -15.79 11.97
CA GLY A 145 -0.28 -16.07 11.62
C GLY A 145 -0.50 -16.60 10.20
N ALA A 146 -1.58 -16.14 9.57
CA ALA A 146 -1.96 -16.51 8.20
C ALA A 146 -2.77 -15.38 7.55
N CYS A 147 -2.72 -15.31 6.22
CA CYS A 147 -3.49 -14.35 5.44
C CYS A 147 -4.23 -15.05 4.32
N SER A 148 -5.53 -14.79 4.20
CA SER A 148 -6.35 -15.15 3.04
C SER A 148 -6.42 -13.98 2.07
N GLY A 149 -6.24 -14.24 0.78
CA GLY A 149 -6.22 -13.26 -0.29
C GLY A 149 -6.44 -13.93 -1.64
N LEU A 150 -5.91 -13.33 -2.69
CA LEU A 150 -5.97 -13.86 -4.05
C LEU A 150 -4.58 -14.19 -4.57
N ALA A 151 -4.43 -15.34 -5.20
CA ALA A 151 -3.33 -15.60 -6.12
C ALA A 151 -3.78 -15.16 -7.51
N LEU A 152 -3.08 -14.17 -8.08
CA LEU A 152 -3.35 -13.58 -9.38
C LEU A 152 -2.26 -14.02 -10.35
N ARG A 153 -2.61 -14.80 -11.38
CA ARG A 153 -1.67 -15.18 -12.43
C ARG A 153 -1.61 -14.06 -13.47
N MET A 154 -0.40 -13.56 -13.68
CA MET A 154 -0.14 -12.55 -14.68
C MET A 154 -0.21 -13.14 -16.08
N ASP A 155 -0.74 -12.37 -17.03
CA ASP A 155 -0.70 -12.76 -18.44
C ASP A 155 0.75 -12.87 -18.94
N ALA A 156 1.07 -13.97 -19.60
CA ALA A 156 2.43 -14.24 -20.04
C ALA A 156 2.90 -13.33 -21.20
N ALA A 157 1.97 -12.82 -22.00
CA ALA A 157 2.31 -12.06 -23.22
C ALA A 157 3.10 -10.77 -22.93
N HIS A 158 2.87 -10.11 -21.78
CA HIS A 158 3.48 -8.83 -21.41
C HIS A 158 4.15 -8.86 -20.04
N GLN A 159 4.47 -10.05 -19.55
CA GLN A 159 4.88 -10.30 -18.15
C GLN A 159 6.05 -9.44 -17.69
N ALA A 160 7.08 -9.24 -18.52
CA ALA A 160 8.27 -8.47 -18.13
C ALA A 160 7.92 -6.98 -17.91
N GLU A 161 7.12 -6.40 -18.80
CA GLU A 161 6.66 -5.02 -18.70
C GLU A 161 5.75 -4.82 -17.49
N GLU A 162 4.77 -5.69 -17.32
CA GLU A 162 3.80 -5.63 -16.23
C GLU A 162 4.45 -5.82 -14.85
N LEU A 163 5.47 -6.67 -14.76
CA LEU A 163 6.25 -6.82 -13.52
C LEU A 163 6.99 -5.53 -13.17
N LEU A 164 7.59 -4.83 -14.13
CA LEU A 164 8.25 -3.56 -13.86
C LEU A 164 7.27 -2.49 -13.39
N LEU A 165 6.07 -2.42 -13.99
CA LEU A 165 4.99 -1.51 -13.54
C LEU A 165 4.55 -1.85 -12.12
N LEU A 166 4.41 -3.13 -11.80
CA LEU A 166 4.09 -3.57 -10.44
C LEU A 166 5.19 -3.16 -9.44
N TRP A 167 6.47 -3.30 -9.81
CA TRP A 167 7.59 -2.84 -8.98
C TRP A 167 7.60 -1.32 -8.79
N ARG A 168 7.31 -0.54 -9.84
CA ARG A 168 7.15 0.91 -9.73
C ARG A 168 6.06 1.33 -8.75
N ARG A 169 5.02 0.51 -8.61
CA ARG A 169 3.94 0.76 -7.65
C ARG A 169 4.30 0.34 -6.23
N GLU A 170 4.71 -0.92 -6.05
CA GLU A 170 4.86 -1.50 -4.71
C GLU A 170 6.22 -1.19 -4.07
N MET A 171 7.25 -0.99 -4.91
CA MET A 171 8.64 -0.85 -4.45
C MET A 171 9.19 0.57 -4.54
N VAL A 172 8.37 1.57 -4.86
CA VAL A 172 8.81 2.96 -5.09
C VAL A 172 9.66 3.53 -3.95
N THR A 173 9.44 3.13 -2.70
CA THR A 173 10.20 3.56 -1.52
C THR A 173 10.95 2.42 -0.83
N GLY A 174 10.85 1.18 -1.32
CA GLY A 174 11.42 0.02 -0.64
C GLY A 174 10.76 -0.31 0.69
N ALA A 175 9.51 0.10 0.88
CA ALA A 175 8.74 -0.20 2.09
C ALA A 175 8.40 -1.69 2.22
N TYR A 176 8.45 -2.43 1.12
CA TYR A 176 8.23 -3.87 1.10
C TYR A 176 9.50 -4.64 0.71
N THR A 177 9.48 -5.94 1.01
CA THR A 177 10.43 -6.94 0.54
C THR A 177 9.66 -7.95 -0.31
N PRO A 178 9.89 -7.99 -1.65
CA PRO A 178 9.27 -9.00 -2.50
C PRO A 178 9.73 -10.39 -2.08
N THR A 179 8.78 -11.25 -1.72
CA THR A 179 9.07 -12.55 -1.14
C THR A 179 8.25 -13.64 -1.82
N TRP A 180 8.90 -14.74 -2.20
CA TRP A 180 8.19 -15.91 -2.70
C TRP A 180 7.51 -16.65 -1.55
N VAL A 181 6.20 -16.82 -1.67
CA VAL A 181 5.34 -17.49 -0.70
C VAL A 181 4.63 -18.68 -1.35
N LYS A 182 4.36 -19.73 -0.56
CA LYS A 182 3.51 -20.83 -0.99
C LYS A 182 2.04 -20.46 -0.73
N ALA A 183 1.31 -20.11 -1.78
CA ALA A 183 -0.11 -19.78 -1.72
C ALA A 183 -0.94 -21.06 -1.94
N ARG A 184 -1.67 -21.49 -0.92
CA ARG A 184 -2.54 -22.67 -0.97
C ARG A 184 -3.90 -22.29 -1.54
N THR A 185 -4.33 -22.95 -2.59
CA THR A 185 -5.62 -22.77 -3.26
C THR A 185 -6.41 -24.08 -3.31
N ALA A 186 -7.68 -24.03 -3.67
CA ALA A 186 -8.50 -25.23 -3.87
C ALA A 186 -7.97 -26.12 -5.02
N GLN A 187 -7.24 -25.54 -5.98
CA GLN A 187 -6.64 -26.25 -7.12
C GLN A 187 -5.19 -26.69 -6.88
N GLY A 188 -4.70 -26.64 -5.64
CA GLY A 188 -3.33 -26.93 -5.27
C GLY A 188 -2.55 -25.68 -4.90
N ALA A 189 -1.31 -25.86 -4.45
CA ALA A 189 -0.46 -24.76 -4.04
C ALA A 189 0.31 -24.18 -5.23
N VAL A 190 0.42 -22.85 -5.28
CA VAL A 190 1.24 -22.14 -6.26
C VAL A 190 2.33 -21.32 -5.55
N ASP A 191 3.47 -21.12 -6.23
CA ASP A 191 4.49 -20.18 -5.77
C ASP A 191 4.11 -18.79 -6.26
N ALA A 192 3.90 -17.86 -5.33
CA ALA A 192 3.50 -16.48 -5.64
C ALA A 192 4.47 -15.47 -5.03
N ILE A 193 4.63 -14.32 -5.67
CA ILE A 193 5.34 -13.18 -5.10
C ILE A 193 4.37 -12.41 -4.21
N ALA A 194 4.74 -12.17 -2.95
CA ALA A 194 4.04 -11.30 -2.02
C ALA A 194 4.94 -10.11 -1.65
N PHE A 195 4.35 -8.93 -1.51
CA PHE A 195 5.05 -7.75 -1.01
C PHE A 195 4.91 -7.71 0.52
N VAL A 196 5.92 -8.26 1.21
CA VAL A 196 5.96 -8.38 2.67
C VAL A 196 6.51 -7.09 3.28
N MET A 197 5.99 -6.67 4.42
CA MET A 197 6.44 -5.47 5.09
C MET A 197 7.93 -5.55 5.44
N ASN A 198 8.70 -4.56 5.02
CA ASN A 198 10.08 -4.39 5.46
C ASN A 198 10.08 -3.70 6.82
N GLN A 199 10.24 -4.46 7.91
CA GLN A 199 10.24 -3.94 9.28
C GLN A 199 11.39 -2.98 9.58
N HIS A 200 12.43 -2.91 8.74
CA HIS A 200 13.52 -1.93 8.83
C HIS A 200 13.20 -0.63 8.06
N SER A 201 12.08 -0.56 7.34
CA SER A 201 11.67 0.65 6.64
C SER A 201 11.17 1.72 7.61
N HIS A 202 11.48 2.99 7.32
CA HIS A 202 10.91 4.15 8.01
C HIS A 202 9.37 4.24 7.88
N ALA A 203 8.79 3.50 6.95
CA ALA A 203 7.35 3.41 6.77
C ALA A 203 6.70 2.33 7.64
N TYR A 204 7.46 1.47 8.32
CA TYR A 204 6.89 0.48 9.22
C TYR A 204 6.35 1.14 10.48
N ALA A 205 5.05 0.96 10.72
CA ALA A 205 4.37 1.53 11.89
C ALA A 205 4.44 0.61 13.12
N GLY A 206 4.85 -0.64 12.92
CA GLY A 206 4.81 -1.62 14.00
C GLY A 206 3.38 -1.99 14.40
N ARG A 207 3.24 -2.54 15.60
CA ARG A 207 1.95 -2.88 16.18
C ARG A 207 1.39 -1.67 16.92
N LEU A 208 0.37 -1.03 16.34
CA LEU A 208 -0.32 0.12 16.93
C LEU A 208 -1.54 -0.32 17.75
N PRO A 209 -1.94 0.45 18.79
CA PRO A 209 -3.23 0.31 19.45
C PRO A 209 -4.39 0.51 18.46
N GLU A 210 -5.46 -0.30 18.58
CA GLU A 210 -6.62 -0.23 17.68
C GLU A 210 -7.22 1.19 17.60
N ALA A 211 -7.31 1.90 18.72
CA ALA A 211 -7.82 3.27 18.75
C ALA A 211 -7.02 4.21 17.84
N GLN A 212 -5.68 4.08 17.84
CA GLN A 212 -4.80 4.87 16.98
C GLN A 212 -4.98 4.49 15.50
N ILE A 213 -5.11 3.19 15.17
CA ILE A 213 -5.39 2.73 13.81
C ILE A 213 -6.69 3.36 13.30
N VAL A 214 -7.77 3.31 14.11
CA VAL A 214 -9.08 3.89 13.77
C VAL A 214 -8.98 5.39 13.53
N GLU A 215 -8.30 6.11 14.41
CA GLU A 215 -8.12 7.56 14.29
C GLU A 215 -7.40 7.93 12.99
N ASN A 216 -6.26 7.30 12.69
CA ASN A 216 -5.51 7.53 11.45
C ASN A 216 -6.35 7.21 10.20
N ILE A 217 -7.09 6.09 10.21
CA ILE A 217 -7.94 5.70 9.07
C ILE A 217 -9.04 6.73 8.83
N ARG A 218 -9.65 7.28 9.89
CA ARG A 218 -10.75 8.25 9.78
C ARG A 218 -10.29 9.62 9.28
N GLN A 219 -9.12 10.07 9.70
CA GLN A 219 -8.68 11.44 9.49
C GLN A 219 -7.82 11.60 8.23
N ALA A 220 -6.99 10.61 7.92
CA ALA A 220 -5.97 10.77 6.89
C ALA A 220 -6.53 10.72 5.47
N ALA A 221 -5.99 11.61 4.63
CA ALA A 221 -6.22 11.64 3.18
C ALA A 221 -4.94 12.08 2.47
N GLY A 222 -4.67 11.51 1.30
CA GLY A 222 -3.52 11.82 0.45
C GLY A 222 -3.91 11.91 -1.01
N ILE A 223 -2.92 11.91 -1.90
CA ILE A 223 -3.14 12.07 -3.36
C ILE A 223 -3.99 10.94 -3.97
N ASN A 224 -3.99 9.75 -3.38
CA ASN A 224 -4.79 8.59 -3.83
C ASN A 224 -6.14 8.48 -3.08
N GLY A 225 -6.57 9.52 -2.36
CA GLY A 225 -7.83 9.55 -1.62
C GLY A 225 -7.69 9.26 -0.12
N ARG A 226 -8.83 9.03 0.53
CA ARG A 226 -8.91 8.83 1.99
C ARG A 226 -8.44 7.44 2.41
N CYS A 227 -7.87 7.36 3.60
CA CYS A 227 -7.48 6.07 4.18
C CYS A 227 -8.71 5.18 4.48
N SER A 228 -9.85 5.78 4.87
CA SER A 228 -11.13 5.07 5.07
C SER A 228 -11.68 4.46 3.77
N GLU A 229 -11.52 5.12 2.62
CA GLU A 229 -11.88 4.58 1.30
C GLU A 229 -11.04 3.33 0.96
N TYR A 230 -9.73 3.37 1.26
CA TYR A 230 -8.85 2.22 1.08
C TYR A 230 -9.30 1.00 1.91
N LEU A 231 -9.71 1.21 3.18
CA LEU A 231 -10.25 0.15 4.02
C LEU A 231 -11.55 -0.41 3.45
N ALA A 232 -12.49 0.47 3.05
CA ALA A 232 -13.77 0.06 2.48
C ALA A 232 -13.59 -0.73 1.17
N GLN A 233 -12.77 -0.24 0.24
CA GLN A 233 -12.47 -0.91 -1.04
C GLN A 233 -11.83 -2.28 -0.82
N THR A 234 -10.88 -2.40 0.14
CA THR A 234 -10.23 -3.68 0.43
C THR A 234 -11.21 -4.67 1.07
N SER A 235 -12.05 -4.21 1.99
CA SER A 235 -13.08 -5.05 2.62
C SER A 235 -14.09 -5.55 1.60
N ALA A 236 -14.59 -4.67 0.72
CA ALA A 236 -15.51 -5.03 -0.36
C ALA A 236 -14.86 -5.99 -1.36
N GLY A 237 -13.61 -5.72 -1.77
CA GLY A 237 -12.87 -6.59 -2.67
C GLY A 237 -12.66 -8.00 -2.12
N LEU A 238 -12.37 -8.16 -0.83
CA LEU A 238 -12.30 -9.48 -0.19
C LEU A 238 -13.66 -10.17 -0.16
N ALA A 239 -14.71 -9.43 0.21
CA ALA A 239 -16.08 -9.97 0.29
C ALA A 239 -16.58 -10.48 -1.07
N THR A 240 -16.28 -9.76 -2.16
CA THR A 240 -16.61 -10.18 -3.55
C THR A 240 -16.04 -11.57 -3.90
N HIS A 241 -14.94 -11.96 -3.25
CA HIS A 241 -14.31 -13.27 -3.44
C HIS A 241 -14.63 -14.27 -2.31
N GLY A 242 -15.61 -13.98 -1.46
CA GLY A 242 -16.00 -14.86 -0.35
C GLY A 242 -14.94 -14.95 0.76
N ILE A 243 -14.02 -14.01 0.83
CA ILE A 243 -12.95 -13.99 1.85
C ILE A 243 -13.44 -13.15 3.03
N ALA A 244 -13.76 -13.81 4.14
CA ALA A 244 -14.08 -13.14 5.39
C ALA A 244 -12.81 -12.71 6.14
N ASP A 245 -12.73 -11.43 6.53
CA ASP A 245 -11.69 -10.90 7.40
C ASP A 245 -12.33 -10.16 8.57
N ALA A 246 -12.33 -10.81 9.72
CA ALA A 246 -12.98 -10.27 10.94
C ALA A 246 -12.29 -8.98 11.43
N GLY A 247 -10.97 -8.86 11.26
CA GLY A 247 -10.20 -7.68 11.65
C GLY A 247 -10.60 -6.46 10.80
N LEU A 248 -10.63 -6.61 9.48
CA LEU A 248 -11.04 -5.54 8.59
C LEU A 248 -12.52 -5.16 8.78
N LYS A 249 -13.40 -6.15 8.95
CA LYS A 249 -14.82 -5.91 9.23
C LYS A 249 -15.00 -5.10 10.52
N ARG A 250 -14.27 -5.46 11.58
CA ARG A 250 -14.29 -4.71 12.85
C ARG A 250 -13.78 -3.27 12.67
N LEU A 251 -12.64 -3.08 12.00
CA LEU A 251 -12.09 -1.74 11.73
C LEU A 251 -13.04 -0.91 10.87
N ALA A 252 -13.66 -1.48 9.84
CA ALA A 252 -14.63 -0.79 9.00
C ALA A 252 -15.84 -0.31 9.81
N ALA A 253 -16.35 -1.12 10.72
CA ALA A 253 -17.44 -0.74 11.62
C ALA A 253 -17.01 0.40 12.57
N LEU A 254 -15.84 0.30 13.18
CA LEU A 254 -15.31 1.34 14.08
C LEU A 254 -15.02 2.65 13.32
N CYS A 255 -14.59 2.58 12.07
CA CYS A 255 -14.34 3.77 11.25
C CYS A 255 -15.62 4.37 10.63
N GLY A 256 -16.77 3.70 10.71
CA GLY A 256 -18.02 4.14 10.08
C GLY A 256 -17.95 4.06 8.54
N CYS A 257 -17.13 3.16 7.97
CA CYS A 257 -16.97 2.96 6.54
C CYS A 257 -17.30 1.51 6.09
N GLY A 258 -18.02 0.77 6.91
CA GLY A 258 -18.62 -0.53 6.56
C GLY A 258 -19.87 -0.34 5.71
N ALA A 259 -20.00 -1.09 4.61
CA ALA A 259 -21.23 -1.23 3.85
C ALA A 259 -22.21 -2.13 4.62
#